data_8752f11cff3ee91962e176df0045e6f1
#
_entry.id   8752f11cff3ee91962e176df0045e6f1
#
_cell.length_a   1.000
_cell.length_b   1.000
_cell.length_c   1.000
_cell.angle_alpha   90.00
_cell.angle_beta   90.00
_cell.angle_gamma   90.00
#
_symmetry.space_group_name_H-M   'P 1'
#
loop_
_entity.id
_entity.type
_entity.pdbx_description
1 polymer ?
#
loop_
_entity_poly.entity_id
_entity_poly.type
_entity_poly.pdbx_seq_one_letter_code
_entity_poly.pdbx_strand_id
1 'polypeptide(L)'
;MEQSLRQQVLEQVRTEIISGQSMPGSMYSVPTLAASLGVSTTPVREALLELARSGLIEPMRNRGFRVVEPTLTDLRNLFDLREILELHAAAIVAGKPKKNLKGLSRLADDIARAVKTEDIRLYLETDRSFHQLLTAAADNARLTEMVMGLRDQMRLYGIKSRAGLARQNESIAEHYQIIELAMAGKEETLAKLLRRHIRSWEPIFIEALTQVANPREPIVANRSRAR
;
A
#
# COMPACT_ATOMS: atom_id res chain seq x y z
N MET A 1 6.39 19.27 12.30
CA MET A 1 4.95 19.54 12.54
C MET A 1 4.35 18.28 13.11
N GLU A 2 3.68 18.38 14.23
CA GLU A 2 2.98 17.27 14.87
C GLU A 2 1.77 16.90 14.02
N GLN A 3 1.63 15.62 13.68
CA GLN A 3 0.48 15.12 12.91
C GLN A 3 -0.80 15.28 13.75
N SER A 4 -1.91 15.70 13.13
CA SER A 4 -3.19 15.76 13.84
C SER A 4 -3.63 14.36 14.30
N LEU A 5 -4.37 14.29 15.42
CA LEU A 5 -4.91 13.02 15.93
C LEU A 5 -5.70 12.26 14.87
N ARG A 6 -6.48 12.98 14.04
CA ARG A 6 -7.19 12.39 12.90
C ARG A 6 -6.23 11.69 11.94
N GLN A 7 -5.11 12.34 11.59
CA GLN A 7 -4.14 11.79 10.66
C GLN A 7 -3.44 10.55 11.24
N GLN A 8 -3.12 10.56 12.53
CA GLN A 8 -2.52 9.41 13.22
C GLN A 8 -3.47 8.20 13.20
N VAL A 9 -4.75 8.41 13.52
CA VAL A 9 -5.78 7.35 13.46
C VAL A 9 -5.95 6.82 12.04
N LEU A 10 -6.01 7.73 11.05
CA LEU A 10 -6.14 7.37 9.63
C LEU A 10 -5.00 6.45 9.18
N GLU A 11 -3.75 6.84 9.44
CA GLU A 11 -2.57 6.08 9.02
C GLU A 11 -2.47 4.75 9.75
N GLN A 12 -2.79 4.71 11.04
CA GLN A 12 -2.79 3.47 11.80
C GLN A 12 -3.79 2.47 11.24
N VAL A 13 -5.07 2.85 11.12
CA VAL A 13 -6.12 1.95 10.62
C VAL A 13 -5.86 1.55 9.16
N ARG A 14 -5.39 2.48 8.33
CA ARG A 14 -4.97 2.18 6.95
C ARG A 14 -3.89 1.11 6.93
N THR A 15 -2.84 1.27 7.73
CA THR A 15 -1.74 0.30 7.81
C THR A 15 -2.21 -1.07 8.26
N GLU A 16 -3.07 -1.14 9.27
CA GLU A 16 -3.66 -2.41 9.76
C GLU A 16 -4.44 -3.14 8.66
N ILE A 17 -5.23 -2.40 7.88
CA ILE A 17 -6.02 -2.97 6.77
C ILE A 17 -5.12 -3.40 5.62
N ILE A 18 -4.21 -2.52 5.18
CA ILE A 18 -3.34 -2.78 4.02
C ILE A 18 -2.41 -3.95 4.29
N SER A 19 -1.82 -4.04 5.48
CA SER A 19 -0.92 -5.13 5.86
C SER A 19 -1.64 -6.45 6.15
N GLY A 20 -2.98 -6.48 6.11
CA GLY A 20 -3.78 -7.67 6.43
C GLY A 20 -3.87 -7.97 7.94
N GLN A 21 -3.44 -7.06 8.80
CA GLN A 21 -3.64 -7.19 10.25
C GLN A 21 -5.13 -7.11 10.61
N SER A 22 -5.86 -6.21 9.95
CA SER A 22 -7.33 -6.18 9.99
C SER A 22 -7.86 -6.88 8.74
N MET A 23 -8.38 -8.10 8.95
CA MET A 23 -8.86 -8.96 7.88
C MET A 23 -10.15 -8.42 7.23
N PRO A 24 -10.47 -8.81 5.98
CA PRO A 24 -11.77 -8.55 5.37
C PRO A 24 -12.92 -8.95 6.29
N GLY A 25 -13.99 -8.15 6.33
CA GLY A 25 -15.13 -8.35 7.22
C GLY A 25 -14.93 -7.89 8.68
N SER A 26 -13.70 -7.57 9.10
CA SER A 26 -13.44 -7.03 10.44
C SER A 26 -14.21 -5.73 10.69
N MET A 27 -14.63 -5.52 11.94
CA MET A 27 -15.44 -4.37 12.32
C MET A 27 -14.64 -3.34 13.13
N TYR A 28 -14.73 -2.09 12.76
CA TYR A 28 -14.26 -0.95 13.55
C TYR A 28 -15.43 -0.24 14.23
N SER A 29 -15.42 -0.25 15.56
CA SER A 29 -16.34 0.54 16.37
C SER A 29 -15.69 1.86 16.76
N VAL A 30 -16.33 2.99 16.47
CA VAL A 30 -15.80 4.32 16.81
C VAL A 30 -15.52 4.47 18.30
N PRO A 31 -16.42 4.10 19.23
CA PRO A 31 -16.14 4.21 20.66
C PRO A 31 -15.00 3.31 21.13
N THR A 32 -14.94 2.06 20.63
CA THR A 32 -13.91 1.09 21.01
C THR A 32 -12.53 1.55 20.54
N LEU A 33 -12.43 2.00 19.29
CA LEU A 33 -11.17 2.49 18.73
C LEU A 33 -10.72 3.78 19.42
N ALA A 34 -11.63 4.70 19.74
CA ALA A 34 -11.34 5.92 20.47
C ALA A 34 -10.77 5.61 21.87
N ALA A 35 -11.38 4.66 22.57
CA ALA A 35 -10.93 4.22 23.90
C ALA A 35 -9.53 3.57 23.84
N SER A 36 -9.27 2.70 22.83
CA SER A 36 -7.96 2.03 22.67
C SER A 36 -6.82 2.99 22.35
N LEU A 37 -7.12 4.09 21.66
CA LEU A 37 -6.15 5.11 21.27
C LEU A 37 -6.04 6.28 22.26
N GLY A 38 -6.88 6.32 23.29
CA GLY A 38 -6.90 7.42 24.27
C GLY A 38 -7.31 8.78 23.68
N VAL A 39 -8.14 8.77 22.62
CA VAL A 39 -8.61 9.98 21.92
C VAL A 39 -10.14 10.12 21.97
N SER A 40 -10.67 11.29 21.62
CA SER A 40 -12.13 11.48 21.50
C SER A 40 -12.67 10.77 20.25
N THR A 41 -13.99 10.55 20.19
CA THR A 41 -14.66 9.87 19.07
C THR A 41 -14.67 10.67 17.77
N THR A 42 -14.51 11.99 17.81
CA THR A 42 -14.57 12.86 16.64
C THR A 42 -13.44 12.58 15.64
N PRO A 43 -12.14 12.66 16.00
CA PRO A 43 -11.05 12.38 15.05
C PRO A 43 -11.09 10.94 14.54
N VAL A 44 -11.56 9.98 15.34
CA VAL A 44 -11.74 8.59 14.92
C VAL A 44 -12.82 8.47 13.85
N ARG A 45 -13.97 9.09 14.07
CA ARG A 45 -15.08 9.07 13.11
C ARG A 45 -14.68 9.72 11.78
N GLU A 46 -13.99 10.85 11.83
CA GLU A 46 -13.50 11.54 10.62
C GLU A 46 -12.50 10.69 9.84
N ALA A 47 -11.54 10.05 10.53
CA ALA A 47 -10.58 9.15 9.92
C ALA A 47 -11.28 7.94 9.26
N LEU A 48 -12.23 7.30 9.94
CA LEU A 48 -12.97 6.17 9.38
C LEU A 48 -13.87 6.58 8.20
N LEU A 49 -14.45 7.76 8.22
CA LEU A 49 -15.21 8.28 7.06
C LEU A 49 -14.30 8.53 5.85
N GLU A 50 -13.07 9.00 6.07
CA GLU A 50 -12.09 9.16 4.99
C GLU A 50 -11.66 7.81 4.41
N LEU A 51 -11.40 6.82 5.25
CA LEU A 51 -11.12 5.44 4.80
C LEU A 51 -12.33 4.81 4.07
N ALA A 52 -13.55 5.17 4.43
CA ALA A 52 -14.73 4.73 3.70
C ALA A 52 -14.83 5.37 2.32
N ARG A 53 -14.47 6.65 2.17
CA ARG A 53 -14.40 7.32 0.85
C ARG A 53 -13.34 6.69 -0.05
N SER A 54 -12.24 6.19 0.52
CA SER A 54 -11.20 5.46 -0.25
C SER A 54 -11.56 4.00 -0.55
N GLY A 55 -12.74 3.51 -0.12
CA GLY A 55 -13.18 2.13 -0.36
C GLY A 55 -12.47 1.06 0.48
N LEU A 56 -11.73 1.47 1.52
CA LEU A 56 -11.05 0.53 2.41
C LEU A 56 -12.01 -0.12 3.41
N ILE A 57 -12.99 0.65 3.87
CA ILE A 57 -14.04 0.21 4.78
C ILE A 57 -15.40 0.73 4.29
N GLU A 58 -16.47 0.17 4.78
CA GLU A 58 -17.84 0.64 4.51
C GLU A 58 -18.62 0.88 5.79
N PRO A 59 -19.47 1.92 5.85
CA PRO A 59 -20.28 2.19 7.02
C PRO A 59 -21.39 1.12 7.18
N MET A 60 -21.50 0.60 8.39
CA MET A 60 -22.56 -0.33 8.80
C MET A 60 -23.51 0.37 9.74
N ARG A 61 -24.81 0.41 9.40
CA ARG A 61 -25.83 1.10 10.21
C ARG A 61 -25.81 0.64 11.66
N ASN A 62 -25.61 1.56 12.59
CA ASN A 62 -25.57 1.35 14.05
C ASN A 62 -24.50 0.36 14.54
N ARG A 63 -23.52 -0.04 13.68
CA ARG A 63 -22.50 -1.05 14.02
C ARG A 63 -21.07 -0.57 13.85
N GLY A 64 -20.85 0.59 13.21
CA GLY A 64 -19.53 1.13 12.92
C GLY A 64 -19.14 0.97 11.45
N PHE A 65 -17.92 0.48 11.17
CA PHE A 65 -17.38 0.33 9.83
C PHE A 65 -16.83 -1.08 9.64
N ARG A 66 -17.06 -1.65 8.46
CA ARG A 66 -16.58 -2.98 8.08
C ARG A 66 -15.46 -2.87 7.07
N VAL A 67 -14.40 -3.66 7.22
CA VAL A 67 -13.34 -3.78 6.22
C VAL A 67 -13.92 -4.44 4.96
N VAL A 68 -13.79 -3.77 3.81
CA VAL A 68 -14.31 -4.27 2.53
C VAL A 68 -13.53 -5.51 2.09
N GLU A 69 -14.23 -6.50 1.56
CA GLU A 69 -13.65 -7.71 0.96
C GLU A 69 -13.36 -7.45 -0.53
N PRO A 70 -12.09 -7.29 -0.94
CA PRO A 70 -11.77 -7.11 -2.35
C PRO A 70 -11.96 -8.42 -3.11
N THR A 71 -12.42 -8.35 -4.35
CA THR A 71 -12.42 -9.49 -5.26
C THR A 71 -11.10 -9.59 -6.04
N LEU A 72 -10.83 -10.76 -6.63
CA LEU A 72 -9.68 -10.92 -7.54
C LEU A 72 -9.79 -9.99 -8.76
N THR A 73 -11.02 -9.73 -9.22
CA THR A 73 -11.27 -8.79 -10.32
C THR A 73 -10.92 -7.37 -9.92
N ASP A 74 -11.32 -6.92 -8.71
CA ASP A 74 -10.97 -5.59 -8.21
C ASP A 74 -9.45 -5.43 -8.09
N LEU A 75 -8.77 -6.46 -7.58
CA LEU A 75 -7.31 -6.44 -7.47
C LEU A 75 -6.63 -6.28 -8.83
N ARG A 76 -7.03 -7.05 -9.84
CA ARG A 76 -6.50 -6.94 -11.20
C ARG A 76 -6.77 -5.58 -11.81
N ASN A 77 -8.00 -5.07 -11.68
CA ASN A 77 -8.36 -3.73 -12.15
C ASN A 77 -7.51 -2.63 -11.51
N LEU A 78 -7.20 -2.75 -10.21
CA LEU A 78 -6.30 -1.81 -9.54
C LEU A 78 -4.88 -1.85 -10.12
N PHE A 79 -4.32 -3.04 -10.42
CA PHE A 79 -3.03 -3.15 -11.07
C PHE A 79 -3.03 -2.55 -12.47
N ASP A 80 -4.08 -2.79 -13.27
CA ASP A 80 -4.21 -2.24 -14.62
C ASP A 80 -4.25 -0.71 -14.60
N LEU A 81 -5.08 -0.12 -13.75
CA LEU A 81 -5.19 1.34 -13.63
C LEU A 81 -3.91 1.97 -13.10
N ARG A 82 -3.26 1.35 -12.11
CA ARG A 82 -1.97 1.80 -11.60
C ARG A 82 -0.90 1.78 -12.70
N GLU A 83 -0.80 0.71 -13.45
CA GLU A 83 0.16 0.61 -14.56
C GLU A 83 -0.05 1.77 -15.54
N ILE A 84 -1.27 1.99 -16.01
CA ILE A 84 -1.58 3.05 -16.97
C ILE A 84 -1.19 4.43 -16.42
N LEU A 85 -1.62 4.76 -15.22
CA LEU A 85 -1.43 6.10 -14.65
C LEU A 85 0.00 6.34 -14.16
N GLU A 86 0.63 5.36 -13.52
CA GLU A 86 2.01 5.50 -13.02
C GLU A 86 3.01 5.57 -14.18
N LEU A 87 2.82 4.78 -15.25
CA LEU A 87 3.66 4.87 -16.45
C LEU A 87 3.48 6.21 -17.17
N HIS A 88 2.25 6.72 -17.27
CA HIS A 88 1.99 8.03 -17.83
C HIS A 88 2.67 9.15 -17.03
N ALA A 89 2.57 9.12 -15.70
CA ALA A 89 3.26 10.06 -14.83
C ALA A 89 4.79 10.01 -15.03
N ALA A 90 5.35 8.82 -15.09
CA ALA A 90 6.78 8.61 -15.29
C ALA A 90 7.28 9.11 -16.65
N ALA A 91 6.50 8.93 -17.72
CA ALA A 91 6.80 9.47 -19.05
C ALA A 91 6.87 11.00 -19.02
N ILE A 92 5.90 11.67 -18.40
CA ILE A 92 5.92 13.12 -18.20
C ILE A 92 7.18 13.55 -17.42
N VAL A 93 7.52 12.86 -16.33
CA VAL A 93 8.70 13.17 -15.51
C VAL A 93 9.98 12.99 -16.34
N ALA A 94 10.12 11.89 -17.05
CA ALA A 94 11.30 11.61 -17.88
C ALA A 94 11.48 12.66 -19.00
N GLY A 95 10.40 13.14 -19.61
CA GLY A 95 10.41 14.14 -20.66
C GLY A 95 10.74 15.57 -20.22
N LYS A 96 10.71 15.88 -18.91
CA LYS A 96 10.97 17.23 -18.41
C LYS A 96 12.44 17.61 -18.49
N PRO A 97 12.80 18.83 -18.96
CA PRO A 97 14.18 19.30 -18.99
C PRO A 97 14.75 19.57 -17.60
N LYS A 98 13.91 20.00 -16.67
CA LYS A 98 14.24 20.17 -15.23
C LYS A 98 13.30 19.33 -14.40
N LYS A 99 13.85 18.43 -13.60
CA LYS A 99 13.10 17.49 -12.77
C LYS A 99 13.34 17.80 -11.29
N ASN A 100 12.27 17.95 -10.53
CA ASN A 100 12.36 18.07 -9.09
C ASN A 100 12.19 16.70 -8.43
N LEU A 101 13.27 15.94 -8.40
CA LEU A 101 13.34 14.61 -7.77
C LEU A 101 14.10 14.65 -6.44
N LYS A 102 14.26 15.86 -5.87
CA LYS A 102 14.92 16.06 -4.58
C LYS A 102 14.17 15.29 -3.48
N GLY A 103 14.89 14.50 -2.74
CA GLY A 103 14.33 13.70 -1.64
C GLY A 103 14.04 12.24 -2.00
N LEU A 104 13.94 11.86 -3.30
CA LEU A 104 13.71 10.46 -3.69
C LEU A 104 14.83 9.53 -3.21
N SER A 105 16.10 9.96 -3.32
CA SER A 105 17.23 9.13 -2.86
C SER A 105 17.15 8.84 -1.36
N ARG A 106 16.79 9.84 -0.54
CA ARG A 106 16.57 9.62 0.89
C ARG A 106 15.44 8.63 1.17
N LEU A 107 14.33 8.73 0.42
CA LEU A 107 13.22 7.80 0.56
C LEU A 107 13.61 6.39 0.13
N ALA A 108 14.43 6.22 -0.91
CA ALA A 108 14.97 4.92 -1.30
C ALA A 108 15.89 4.33 -0.22
N ASP A 109 16.72 5.16 0.44
CA ASP A 109 17.54 4.73 1.59
C ASP A 109 16.67 4.31 2.77
N ASP A 110 15.58 5.05 3.05
CA ASP A 110 14.63 4.73 4.11
C ASP A 110 13.87 3.43 3.82
N ILE A 111 13.49 3.16 2.54
CA ILE A 111 12.92 1.88 2.10
C ILE A 111 13.93 0.74 2.33
N ALA A 112 15.17 0.91 1.89
CA ALA A 112 16.22 -0.10 2.08
C ALA A 112 16.46 -0.43 3.57
N ARG A 113 16.44 0.60 4.43
CA ARG A 113 16.52 0.42 5.87
C ARG A 113 15.33 -0.33 6.43
N ALA A 114 14.11 0.03 6.05
CA ALA A 114 12.87 -0.61 6.50
C ALA A 114 12.85 -2.11 6.13
N VAL A 115 13.26 -2.45 4.91
CA VAL A 115 13.37 -3.85 4.46
C VAL A 115 14.41 -4.59 5.28
N LYS A 116 15.59 -4.01 5.53
CA LYS A 116 16.66 -4.64 6.32
C LYS A 116 16.26 -4.90 7.76
N THR A 117 15.43 -4.04 8.34
CA THR A 117 14.93 -4.17 9.73
C THR A 117 13.59 -4.90 9.81
N GLU A 118 13.06 -5.37 8.70
CA GLU A 118 11.72 -5.99 8.58
C GLU A 118 10.59 -5.12 9.16
N ASP A 119 10.79 -3.79 9.16
CA ASP A 119 9.78 -2.83 9.61
C ASP A 119 8.78 -2.56 8.49
N ILE A 120 7.73 -3.37 8.46
CA ILE A 120 6.67 -3.27 7.44
C ILE A 120 5.94 -1.91 7.48
N ARG A 121 5.77 -1.34 8.65
CA ARG A 121 5.11 -0.03 8.77
C ARG A 121 5.96 1.05 8.10
N LEU A 122 7.22 1.13 8.46
CA LEU A 122 8.16 2.08 7.85
C LEU A 122 8.28 1.84 6.34
N TYR A 123 8.33 0.58 5.90
CA TYR A 123 8.33 0.22 4.47
C TYR A 123 7.12 0.81 3.73
N LEU A 124 5.91 0.60 4.25
CA LEU A 124 4.68 1.10 3.63
C LEU A 124 4.62 2.64 3.57
N GLU A 125 5.03 3.30 4.65
CA GLU A 125 5.06 4.77 4.74
C GLU A 125 6.08 5.38 3.76
N THR A 126 7.26 4.80 3.67
CA THR A 126 8.35 5.31 2.81
C THR A 126 8.14 4.99 1.34
N ASP A 127 7.67 3.78 1.00
CA ASP A 127 7.30 3.39 -0.36
C ASP A 127 6.18 4.30 -0.91
N ARG A 128 5.14 4.52 -0.10
CA ARG A 128 4.06 5.45 -0.45
C ARG A 128 4.60 6.86 -0.71
N SER A 129 5.46 7.36 0.16
CA SER A 129 6.04 8.70 0.04
C SER A 129 6.94 8.82 -1.20
N PHE A 130 7.70 7.77 -1.52
CA PHE A 130 8.53 7.69 -2.72
C PHE A 130 7.68 7.85 -3.98
N HIS A 131 6.65 7.05 -4.14
CA HIS A 131 5.79 7.09 -5.31
C HIS A 131 4.96 8.37 -5.39
N GLN A 132 4.56 8.95 -4.25
CA GLN A 132 3.91 10.25 -4.22
C GLN A 132 4.84 11.35 -4.74
N LEU A 133 6.09 11.39 -4.30
CA LEU A 133 7.06 12.38 -4.75
C LEU A 133 7.40 12.20 -6.23
N LEU A 134 7.55 10.96 -6.70
CA LEU A 134 7.80 10.64 -8.10
C LEU A 134 6.64 11.13 -8.99
N THR A 135 5.41 10.78 -8.64
CA THR A 135 4.23 11.18 -9.44
C THR A 135 3.95 12.68 -9.37
N ALA A 136 4.18 13.33 -8.23
CA ALA A 136 4.04 14.78 -8.07
C ALA A 136 5.02 15.56 -8.96
N ALA A 137 6.17 14.99 -9.29
CA ALA A 137 7.12 15.59 -10.23
C ALA A 137 6.58 15.70 -11.67
N ALA A 138 5.46 15.04 -11.99
CA ALA A 138 4.74 15.25 -13.25
C ALA A 138 4.01 16.63 -13.32
N ASP A 139 3.91 17.38 -12.20
CA ASP A 139 3.18 18.66 -12.05
C ASP A 139 1.69 18.53 -12.42
N ASN A 140 1.11 17.37 -12.22
CA ASN A 140 -0.31 17.11 -12.40
C ASN A 140 -0.90 16.59 -11.06
N ALA A 141 -1.42 17.52 -10.26
CA ALA A 141 -1.97 17.20 -8.93
C ALA A 141 -3.12 16.18 -9.00
N ARG A 142 -3.96 16.23 -10.04
CA ARG A 142 -5.07 15.27 -10.23
C ARG A 142 -4.55 13.87 -10.52
N LEU A 143 -3.53 13.76 -11.38
CA LEU A 143 -2.89 12.48 -11.67
C LEU A 143 -2.26 11.88 -10.39
N THR A 144 -1.57 12.71 -9.61
CA THR A 144 -0.99 12.28 -8.33
C THR A 144 -2.05 11.79 -7.35
N GLU A 145 -3.15 12.54 -7.20
CA GLU A 145 -4.27 12.17 -6.35
C GLU A 145 -4.88 10.82 -6.76
N MET A 146 -5.11 10.60 -8.07
CA MET A 146 -5.66 9.35 -8.59
C MET A 146 -4.71 8.17 -8.35
N VAL A 147 -3.43 8.32 -8.66
CA VAL A 147 -2.41 7.26 -8.42
C VAL A 147 -2.35 6.90 -6.94
N MET A 148 -2.28 7.90 -6.06
CA MET A 148 -2.20 7.65 -4.63
C MET A 148 -3.49 7.02 -4.09
N GLY A 149 -4.65 7.42 -4.60
CA GLY A 149 -5.93 6.81 -4.27
C GLY A 149 -5.99 5.31 -4.64
N LEU A 150 -5.48 4.92 -5.81
CA LEU A 150 -5.38 3.52 -6.21
C LEU A 150 -4.38 2.74 -5.34
N ARG A 151 -3.22 3.33 -5.05
CA ARG A 151 -2.21 2.72 -4.16
C ARG A 151 -2.76 2.52 -2.74
N ASP A 152 -3.52 3.47 -2.23
CA ASP A 152 -4.14 3.40 -0.91
C ASP A 152 -5.27 2.34 -0.84
N GLN A 153 -5.83 1.92 -1.96
CA GLN A 153 -6.81 0.83 -2.05
C GLN A 153 -6.17 -0.56 -2.15
N MET A 154 -4.87 -0.64 -2.46
CA MET A 154 -4.18 -1.93 -2.55
C MET A 154 -4.19 -2.65 -1.19
N ARG A 155 -4.61 -3.91 -1.21
CA ARG A 155 -4.49 -4.82 -0.08
C ARG A 155 -3.21 -5.60 -0.25
N LEU A 156 -2.25 -5.37 0.62
CA LEU A 156 -0.94 -6.01 0.54
C LEU A 156 -0.93 -7.35 1.28
N TYR A 157 -1.97 -8.15 1.06
CA TYR A 157 -2.00 -9.51 1.58
C TYR A 157 -0.76 -10.25 1.09
N GLY A 158 -0.11 -10.97 1.99
CA GLY A 158 1.14 -11.67 1.65
C GLY A 158 2.40 -10.81 1.68
N ILE A 159 2.34 -9.51 2.03
CA ILE A 159 3.53 -8.66 2.15
C ILE A 159 4.57 -9.23 3.15
N LYS A 160 4.11 -9.92 4.19
CA LYS A 160 4.93 -10.62 5.19
C LYS A 160 5.23 -12.07 4.83
N SER A 161 4.71 -12.59 3.71
CA SER A 161 5.04 -13.93 3.24
C SER A 161 6.51 -13.98 2.78
N ARG A 162 7.04 -15.20 2.65
CA ARG A 162 8.39 -15.40 2.08
C ARG A 162 8.54 -14.74 0.71
N ALA A 163 7.51 -14.85 -0.15
CA ALA A 163 7.50 -14.21 -1.46
C ALA A 163 7.44 -12.69 -1.34
N GLY A 164 6.63 -12.15 -0.42
CA GLY A 164 6.53 -10.71 -0.16
C GLY A 164 7.84 -10.12 0.36
N LEU A 165 8.52 -10.77 1.30
CA LEU A 165 9.82 -10.34 1.81
C LEU A 165 10.90 -10.38 0.71
N ALA A 166 10.93 -11.44 -0.12
CA ALA A 166 11.84 -11.52 -1.26
C ALA A 166 11.59 -10.36 -2.24
N ARG A 167 10.33 -10.08 -2.57
CA ARG A 167 9.95 -8.99 -3.46
C ARG A 167 10.32 -7.61 -2.92
N GLN A 168 10.19 -7.38 -1.60
CA GLN A 168 10.66 -6.14 -0.97
C GLN A 168 12.17 -5.97 -1.15
N ASN A 169 12.97 -7.02 -0.97
CA ASN A 169 14.41 -6.97 -1.19
C ASN A 169 14.76 -6.63 -2.64
N GLU A 170 14.08 -7.25 -3.62
CA GLU A 170 14.28 -6.93 -5.05
C GLU A 170 13.91 -5.47 -5.36
N SER A 171 12.85 -4.94 -4.74
CA SER A 171 12.38 -3.59 -4.97
C SER A 171 13.38 -2.50 -4.55
N ILE A 172 14.30 -2.79 -3.63
CA ILE A 172 15.33 -1.83 -3.19
C ILE A 172 16.12 -1.32 -4.40
N ALA A 173 16.71 -2.22 -5.17
CA ALA A 173 17.50 -1.86 -6.34
C ALA A 173 16.66 -1.14 -7.42
N GLU A 174 15.39 -1.54 -7.55
CA GLU A 174 14.48 -0.93 -8.52
C GLU A 174 14.18 0.55 -8.17
N HIS A 175 14.03 0.91 -6.90
CA HIS A 175 13.81 2.32 -6.51
C HIS A 175 14.98 3.23 -6.92
N TYR A 176 16.24 2.79 -6.73
CA TYR A 176 17.40 3.54 -7.20
C TYR A 176 17.45 3.64 -8.73
N GLN A 177 17.16 2.54 -9.44
CA GLN A 177 17.12 2.55 -10.91
C GLN A 177 16.01 3.45 -11.45
N ILE A 178 14.84 3.51 -10.80
CA ILE A 178 13.76 4.43 -11.16
C ILE A 178 14.24 5.88 -11.10
N ILE A 179 14.96 6.28 -10.04
CA ILE A 179 15.51 7.63 -9.90
C ILE A 179 16.50 7.91 -11.03
N GLU A 180 17.45 7.01 -11.25
CA GLU A 180 18.49 7.15 -12.27
C GLU A 180 17.89 7.31 -13.68
N LEU A 181 16.97 6.42 -14.07
CA LEU A 181 16.32 6.45 -15.38
C LEU A 181 15.44 7.68 -15.57
N ALA A 182 14.70 8.09 -14.53
CA ALA A 182 13.90 9.31 -14.56
C ALA A 182 14.79 10.55 -14.73
N MET A 183 15.91 10.64 -13.99
CA MET A 183 16.88 11.73 -14.11
C MET A 183 17.54 11.77 -15.50
N ALA A 184 17.88 10.61 -16.04
CA ALA A 184 18.51 10.48 -17.37
C ALA A 184 17.53 10.67 -18.54
N GLY A 185 16.22 10.80 -18.29
CA GLY A 185 15.19 10.93 -19.34
C GLY A 185 15.02 9.66 -20.18
N LYS A 186 15.35 8.48 -19.64
CA LYS A 186 15.25 7.18 -20.31
C LYS A 186 13.85 6.61 -20.26
N GLU A 187 12.89 7.28 -20.91
CA GLU A 187 11.45 7.01 -20.82
C GLU A 187 11.09 5.53 -21.03
N GLU A 188 11.50 4.93 -22.16
CA GLU A 188 11.13 3.54 -22.47
C GLU A 188 11.68 2.53 -21.45
N THR A 189 12.93 2.74 -21.00
CA THR A 189 13.56 1.85 -20.01
C THR A 189 12.90 2.02 -18.64
N LEU A 190 12.56 3.26 -18.27
CA LEU A 190 11.83 3.57 -17.05
C LEU A 190 10.43 2.93 -17.06
N ALA A 191 9.72 3.02 -18.18
CA ALA A 191 8.40 2.40 -18.33
C ALA A 191 8.46 0.87 -18.18
N LYS A 192 9.46 0.21 -18.79
CA LYS A 192 9.67 -1.25 -18.64
C LYS A 192 9.97 -1.63 -17.19
N LEU A 193 10.82 -0.86 -16.52
CA LEU A 193 11.16 -1.09 -15.12
C LEU A 193 9.94 -0.91 -14.21
N LEU A 194 9.20 0.20 -14.34
CA LEU A 194 8.01 0.47 -13.54
C LEU A 194 6.90 -0.55 -13.76
N ARG A 195 6.66 -0.99 -15.00
CA ARG A 195 5.72 -2.07 -15.27
C ARG A 195 6.09 -3.32 -14.50
N ARG A 196 7.35 -3.74 -14.56
CA ARG A 196 7.85 -4.89 -13.79
C ARG A 196 7.69 -4.64 -12.28
N HIS A 197 8.08 -3.47 -11.79
CA HIS A 197 7.99 -3.07 -10.39
C HIS A 197 6.56 -3.18 -9.85
N ILE A 198 5.58 -2.74 -10.62
CA ILE A 198 4.16 -2.81 -10.27
C ILE A 198 3.66 -4.27 -10.35
N ARG A 199 3.86 -4.93 -11.50
CA ARG A 199 3.24 -6.24 -11.79
C ARG A 199 3.85 -7.40 -11.02
N SER A 200 5.09 -7.31 -10.56
CA SER A 200 5.70 -8.38 -9.76
C SER A 200 5.03 -8.60 -8.40
N TRP A 201 4.23 -7.66 -7.91
CA TRP A 201 3.42 -7.82 -6.72
C TRP A 201 2.10 -8.56 -6.95
N GLU A 202 1.56 -8.51 -8.16
CA GLU A 202 0.23 -9.04 -8.50
C GLU A 202 0.07 -10.52 -8.12
N PRO A 203 0.96 -11.45 -8.53
CA PRO A 203 0.82 -12.87 -8.19
C PRO A 203 0.87 -13.13 -6.67
N ILE A 204 1.69 -12.36 -5.94
CA ILE A 204 1.83 -12.50 -4.48
C ILE A 204 0.51 -12.13 -3.78
N PHE A 205 -0.13 -11.06 -4.23
CA PHE A 205 -1.39 -10.59 -3.62
C PHE A 205 -2.57 -11.47 -4.04
N ILE A 206 -2.59 -11.97 -5.28
CA ILE A 206 -3.60 -12.92 -5.76
C ILE A 206 -3.54 -14.22 -4.93
N GLU A 207 -2.35 -14.78 -4.75
CA GLU A 207 -2.15 -15.99 -3.95
C GLU A 207 -2.64 -15.79 -2.52
N ALA A 208 -2.20 -14.70 -1.86
CA ALA A 208 -2.58 -14.40 -0.50
C ALA A 208 -4.09 -14.14 -0.33
N LEU A 209 -4.72 -13.41 -1.28
CA LEU A 209 -6.17 -13.17 -1.27
C LEU A 209 -6.94 -14.46 -1.45
N THR A 210 -6.48 -15.36 -2.34
CA THR A 210 -7.10 -16.67 -2.54
C THR A 210 -7.02 -17.54 -1.28
N GLN A 211 -5.92 -17.49 -0.55
CA GLN A 211 -5.76 -18.20 0.73
C GLN A 211 -6.67 -17.65 1.83
N VAL A 212 -6.89 -16.33 1.86
CA VAL A 212 -7.84 -15.68 2.78
C VAL A 212 -9.28 -16.08 2.47
N ALA A 213 -9.65 -16.13 1.18
CA ALA A 213 -11.00 -16.50 0.74
C ALA A 213 -11.32 -17.99 0.94
N ASN A 214 -10.29 -18.87 0.91
CA ASN A 214 -10.40 -20.30 1.13
C ASN A 214 -9.40 -20.73 2.22
N PRO A 215 -9.67 -20.47 3.49
CA PRO A 215 -8.81 -20.95 4.56
C PRO A 215 -8.80 -22.49 4.51
N ARG A 216 -7.65 -23.07 4.13
CA ARG A 216 -7.47 -24.51 4.24
C ARG A 216 -7.73 -24.91 5.67
N GLU A 217 -8.54 -25.94 5.90
CA GLU A 217 -8.74 -26.51 7.25
C GLU A 217 -7.36 -26.69 7.92
N PRO A 218 -7.23 -26.34 9.21
CA PRO A 218 -5.98 -26.56 9.91
C PRO A 218 -5.62 -28.03 9.79
N ILE A 219 -4.40 -28.32 9.33
CA ILE A 219 -3.86 -29.69 9.31
C ILE A 219 -3.92 -30.16 10.76
N VAL A 220 -4.90 -30.99 11.06
CA VAL A 220 -5.03 -31.64 12.37
C VAL A 220 -3.78 -32.48 12.49
N ALA A 221 -2.83 -32.04 13.32
CA ALA A 221 -1.66 -32.81 13.69
C ALA A 221 -2.17 -34.11 14.32
N ASN A 222 -2.05 -35.18 13.58
CA ASN A 222 -2.41 -36.54 14.01
C ASN A 222 -1.55 -36.86 15.23
N ARG A 223 -2.08 -36.60 16.43
CA ARG A 223 -1.50 -37.17 17.67
C ARG A 223 -1.71 -38.68 17.61
N SER A 224 -0.76 -39.36 16.98
CA SER A 224 -0.64 -40.82 17.09
C SER A 224 -0.63 -41.16 18.58
N ARG A 225 -1.64 -41.90 18.99
CA ARG A 225 -1.73 -42.60 20.27
C ARG A 225 -0.53 -43.52 20.35
N ALA A 226 0.42 -43.24 21.24
CA ALA A 226 1.32 -44.22 21.78
C ALA A 226 0.62 -44.86 22.99
N ARG A 227 0.33 -46.11 22.84
CA ARG A 227 0.01 -46.99 23.98
C ARG A 227 1.32 -47.41 24.70
#